data_8b65b61eeda762f3b80b38dd47345dcc
#
_entry.id   8b65b61eeda762f3b80b38dd47345dcc
#
_cell.length_a   1.000
_cell.length_b   1.000
_cell.length_c   1.000
_cell.angle_alpha   90.00
_cell.angle_beta   90.00
_cell.angle_gamma   90.00
#
_symmetry.space_group_name_H-M   'P 1'
#
loop_
_entity.id
_entity.type
_entity.pdbx_description
1 polymer ?
#
loop_
_entity_poly.entity_id
_entity_poly.type
_entity_poly.pdbx_seq_one_letter_code
_entity_poly.pdbx_strand_id
1 'polypeptide(L)'
;MGLFSGSRPDNLGFRDGKFAPPPWKPNCVSSTVVKDDKHYIPPLPYSGSAADAWKKLEALVAGLPRTHVVTQTGQYLYVEFKTATMGFVDDVEFALDEKTSAIQVRSASRLGVRDFNVNRERVERIRSAFAAA
;
A
#
# COMPACT_ATOMS: atom_id res chain seq x y z
N MET A 1 10.62 -6.57 18.17
CA MET A 1 9.85 -5.41 17.71
C MET A 1 10.57 -4.14 18.10
N GLY A 2 10.66 -3.16 17.23
CA GLY A 2 11.34 -1.90 17.51
C GLY A 2 10.52 -0.95 18.35
N LEU A 3 11.19 0.03 18.97
CA LEU A 3 10.55 1.03 19.82
C LEU A 3 9.44 1.81 19.08
N PHE A 4 9.64 2.06 17.79
CA PHE A 4 8.69 2.85 16.98
C PHE A 4 7.85 1.98 16.03
N SER A 5 7.73 0.67 16.29
CA SER A 5 6.93 -0.20 15.42
C SER A 5 5.43 0.06 15.53
N GLY A 6 4.95 0.37 16.73
CA GLY A 6 3.52 0.48 17.00
C GLY A 6 2.85 -0.90 16.99
N SER A 7 1.53 -0.89 17.05
CA SER A 7 0.72 -2.10 16.99
C SER A 7 0.12 -2.29 15.61
N ARG A 8 0.08 -3.55 15.15
CA ARG A 8 -0.56 -3.87 13.88
C ARG A 8 -2.05 -3.53 13.97
N PRO A 9 -2.59 -2.74 13.02
CA PRO A 9 -4.02 -2.45 13.01
C PRO A 9 -4.87 -3.70 12.83
N ASP A 10 -6.07 -3.68 13.36
CA ASP A 10 -7.01 -4.81 13.25
C ASP A 10 -8.14 -4.56 12.25
N ASN A 11 -8.15 -3.39 11.61
CA ASN A 11 -9.20 -3.00 10.68
C ASN A 11 -8.76 -3.03 9.20
N LEU A 12 -7.63 -3.67 8.90
CA LEU A 12 -7.12 -3.76 7.54
C LEU A 12 -7.94 -4.74 6.71
N GLY A 13 -7.79 -4.68 5.40
CA GLY A 13 -8.48 -5.54 4.47
C GLY A 13 -9.14 -4.77 3.35
N PHE A 14 -9.63 -5.49 2.37
CA PHE A 14 -10.30 -4.91 1.20
C PHE A 14 -11.67 -5.55 1.10
N ARG A 15 -12.72 -4.74 1.25
CA ARG A 15 -14.11 -5.22 1.26
C ARG A 15 -14.98 -4.28 0.47
N ASP A 16 -15.85 -4.83 -0.37
CA ASP A 16 -16.78 -4.05 -1.19
C ASP A 16 -16.06 -3.00 -2.04
N GLY A 17 -14.88 -3.37 -2.55
CA GLY A 17 -14.09 -2.49 -3.41
C GLY A 17 -13.34 -1.40 -2.67
N LYS A 18 -13.20 -1.47 -1.36
CA LYS A 18 -12.57 -0.42 -0.56
C LYS A 18 -11.68 -0.96 0.55
N PHE A 19 -10.63 -0.22 0.84
CA PHE A 19 -9.87 -0.38 2.08
C PHE A 19 -10.57 0.36 3.22
N ALA A 20 -10.09 0.15 4.45
CA ALA A 20 -10.53 0.94 5.59
C ALA A 20 -10.28 2.44 5.31
N PRO A 21 -11.18 3.32 5.76
CA PRO A 21 -10.98 4.76 5.55
C PRO A 21 -9.67 5.24 6.18
N PRO A 22 -9.01 6.24 5.58
CA PRO A 22 -7.83 6.82 6.21
C PRO A 22 -8.23 7.60 7.48
N PRO A 23 -7.30 7.73 8.43
CA PRO A 23 -7.53 8.61 9.58
C PRO A 23 -7.53 10.06 9.11
N TRP A 24 -7.93 11.00 10.01
CA TRP A 24 -7.88 12.43 9.70
C TRP A 24 -6.44 12.93 9.46
N LYS A 25 -5.45 12.19 9.95
CA LYS A 25 -4.03 12.58 9.91
C LYS A 25 -3.48 12.49 8.49
N PRO A 26 -2.55 13.39 8.10
CA PRO A 26 -1.95 13.34 6.77
C PRO A 26 -0.80 12.32 6.69
N ASN A 27 -1.00 11.12 7.20
CA ASN A 27 0.00 10.06 7.22
C ASN A 27 -0.49 8.78 6.54
N CYS A 28 -1.45 8.94 5.61
CA CYS A 28 -2.03 7.82 4.87
C CYS A 28 -2.42 8.27 3.48
N VAL A 29 -2.20 7.42 2.50
CA VAL A 29 -2.74 7.58 1.14
C VAL A 29 -3.53 6.34 0.77
N SER A 30 -4.59 6.52 -0.03
CA SER A 30 -5.45 5.42 -0.46
C SER A 30 -6.06 5.72 -1.82
N SER A 31 -6.13 4.70 -2.66
CA SER A 31 -6.75 4.82 -3.97
C SER A 31 -8.27 4.62 -3.93
N THR A 32 -8.84 4.22 -2.79
CA THR A 32 -10.27 3.94 -2.70
C THR A 32 -11.06 5.04 -1.98
N VAL A 33 -10.44 6.19 -1.72
CA VAL A 33 -11.17 7.40 -1.32
C VAL A 33 -11.56 8.20 -2.54
N VAL A 34 -12.45 9.19 -2.39
CA VAL A 34 -12.83 10.06 -3.51
C VAL A 34 -11.64 10.88 -3.99
N LYS A 35 -11.65 11.24 -5.29
CA LYS A 35 -10.47 11.86 -5.91
C LYS A 35 -10.09 13.23 -5.36
N ASP A 36 -11.03 13.98 -4.80
CA ASP A 36 -10.73 15.27 -4.21
C ASP A 36 -10.32 15.21 -2.74
N ASP A 37 -10.27 13.99 -2.17
CA ASP A 37 -9.76 13.80 -0.81
C ASP A 37 -8.24 13.99 -0.77
N LYS A 38 -7.75 14.65 0.27
CA LYS A 38 -6.30 14.88 0.44
C LYS A 38 -5.49 13.59 0.56
N HIS A 39 -6.14 12.48 0.95
CA HIS A 39 -5.49 11.17 1.06
C HIS A 39 -5.48 10.40 -0.25
N TYR A 40 -6.10 10.93 -1.31
CA TYR A 40 -6.22 10.19 -2.56
C TYR A 40 -4.86 10.01 -3.25
N ILE A 41 -4.66 8.82 -3.77
CA ILE A 41 -3.59 8.50 -4.70
C ILE A 41 -4.16 7.59 -5.79
N PRO A 42 -3.79 7.76 -7.07
CA PRO A 42 -4.33 6.88 -8.11
C PRO A 42 -3.91 5.42 -7.88
N PRO A 43 -4.75 4.46 -8.27
CA PRO A 43 -4.35 3.05 -8.24
C PRO A 43 -3.27 2.77 -9.28
N LEU A 44 -2.70 1.55 -9.27
CA LEU A 44 -1.69 1.12 -10.22
C LEU A 44 -2.41 0.47 -11.41
N PRO A 45 -2.47 1.12 -12.58
CA PRO A 45 -3.13 0.51 -13.73
C PRO A 45 -2.28 -0.63 -14.30
N TYR A 46 -2.94 -1.64 -14.87
CA TYR A 46 -2.25 -2.69 -15.59
C TYR A 46 -2.94 -2.96 -16.92
N SER A 47 -2.21 -3.54 -17.85
CA SER A 47 -2.74 -4.05 -19.10
C SER A 47 -2.46 -5.56 -19.17
N GLY A 48 -3.19 -6.25 -20.04
CA GLY A 48 -3.03 -7.69 -20.17
C GLY A 48 -3.71 -8.46 -19.05
N SER A 49 -3.15 -9.61 -18.72
CA SER A 49 -3.72 -10.54 -17.75
C SER A 49 -3.63 -10.00 -16.33
N ALA A 50 -4.74 -10.10 -15.59
CA ALA A 50 -4.77 -9.75 -14.17
C ALA A 50 -3.81 -10.64 -13.36
N ALA A 51 -3.76 -11.92 -13.68
CA ALA A 51 -2.87 -12.86 -13.00
C ALA A 51 -1.40 -12.49 -13.18
N ASP A 52 -1.00 -12.11 -14.40
CA ASP A 52 0.37 -11.70 -14.66
C ASP A 52 0.72 -10.39 -13.97
N ALA A 53 -0.20 -9.44 -13.97
CA ALA A 53 0.00 -8.16 -13.28
C ALA A 53 0.16 -8.38 -11.78
N TRP A 54 -0.64 -9.25 -11.19
CA TRP A 54 -0.56 -9.54 -9.76
C TRP A 54 0.77 -10.20 -9.39
N LYS A 55 1.21 -11.18 -10.18
CA LYS A 55 2.52 -11.82 -9.97
C LYS A 55 3.66 -10.83 -10.08
N LYS A 56 3.57 -9.92 -11.03
CA LYS A 56 4.58 -8.87 -11.23
C LYS A 56 4.67 -7.98 -9.98
N LEU A 57 3.52 -7.59 -9.43
CA LEU A 57 3.50 -6.77 -8.21
C LEU A 57 4.08 -7.55 -7.03
N GLU A 58 3.67 -8.80 -6.85
CA GLU A 58 4.18 -9.62 -5.74
C GLU A 58 5.70 -9.74 -5.79
N ALA A 59 6.25 -10.01 -6.97
CA ALA A 59 7.70 -10.15 -7.16
C ALA A 59 8.41 -8.83 -6.88
N LEU A 60 7.85 -7.72 -7.35
CA LEU A 60 8.42 -6.38 -7.13
C LEU A 60 8.51 -6.07 -5.64
N VAL A 61 7.41 -6.26 -4.92
CA VAL A 61 7.34 -5.93 -3.49
C VAL A 61 8.25 -6.85 -2.67
N ALA A 62 8.29 -8.14 -3.02
CA ALA A 62 9.15 -9.11 -2.34
C ALA A 62 10.63 -8.76 -2.45
N GLY A 63 11.02 -8.05 -3.50
CA GLY A 63 12.41 -7.63 -3.70
C GLY A 63 12.77 -6.32 -3.02
N LEU A 64 11.82 -5.63 -2.40
CA LEU A 64 12.12 -4.36 -1.73
C LEU A 64 12.73 -4.59 -0.34
N PRO A 65 13.65 -3.70 0.09
CA PRO A 65 14.27 -3.86 1.39
C PRO A 65 13.32 -3.51 2.53
N ARG A 66 13.56 -4.11 3.70
CA ARG A 66 12.86 -3.81 4.95
C ARG A 66 11.34 -4.02 4.85
N THR A 67 10.95 -5.06 4.12
CA THR A 67 9.54 -5.44 3.98
C THR A 67 9.28 -6.79 4.64
N HIS A 68 8.08 -6.95 5.16
CA HIS A 68 7.60 -8.20 5.72
C HIS A 68 6.18 -8.45 5.22
N VAL A 69 6.01 -9.52 4.45
CA VAL A 69 4.69 -9.90 3.93
C VAL A 69 3.91 -10.58 5.06
N VAL A 70 2.77 -10.00 5.40
CA VAL A 70 1.90 -10.53 6.46
C VAL A 70 0.80 -11.41 5.90
N THR A 71 0.12 -10.93 4.85
CA THR A 71 -0.97 -11.66 4.20
C THR A 71 -0.77 -11.63 2.70
N GLN A 72 -0.91 -12.78 2.08
CA GLN A 72 -0.76 -12.91 0.62
C GLN A 72 -1.76 -13.91 0.09
N THR A 73 -2.66 -13.43 -0.77
CA THR A 73 -3.62 -14.25 -1.50
C THR A 73 -3.48 -13.93 -2.99
N GLY A 74 -4.31 -14.53 -3.83
CA GLY A 74 -4.32 -14.21 -5.26
C GLY A 74 -4.87 -12.82 -5.59
N GLN A 75 -5.43 -12.10 -4.62
CA GLN A 75 -6.10 -10.83 -4.86
C GLN A 75 -5.79 -9.76 -3.81
N TYR A 76 -5.10 -10.11 -2.74
CA TYR A 76 -4.83 -9.19 -1.63
C TYR A 76 -3.43 -9.43 -1.08
N LEU A 77 -2.72 -8.35 -0.83
CA LEU A 77 -1.36 -8.38 -0.28
C LEU A 77 -1.24 -7.31 0.80
N TYR A 78 -0.85 -7.72 1.99
CA TYR A 78 -0.57 -6.82 3.09
C TYR A 78 0.89 -6.98 3.48
N VAL A 79 1.62 -5.86 3.47
CA VAL A 79 3.06 -5.82 3.71
C VAL A 79 3.38 -4.73 4.73
N GLU A 80 4.22 -5.07 5.68
CA GLU A 80 4.77 -4.09 6.61
C GLU A 80 6.08 -3.57 6.04
N PHE A 81 6.20 -2.24 5.94
CA PHE A 81 7.42 -1.56 5.51
C PHE A 81 8.03 -0.87 6.69
N LYS A 82 9.31 -1.16 6.96
CA LYS A 82 10.04 -0.57 8.07
C LYS A 82 10.92 0.55 7.55
N THR A 83 10.87 1.73 8.19
CA THR A 83 11.72 2.84 7.76
C THR A 83 13.18 2.57 8.13
N ALA A 84 14.11 3.05 7.28
CA ALA A 84 15.53 2.77 7.44
C ALA A 84 16.13 3.39 8.71
N THR A 85 15.66 4.59 9.08
CA THR A 85 16.30 5.40 10.12
C THR A 85 15.79 5.07 11.52
N MET A 86 14.48 5.17 11.73
CA MET A 86 13.90 5.07 13.07
C MET A 86 13.16 3.74 13.30
N GLY A 87 13.02 2.92 12.29
CA GLY A 87 12.31 1.66 12.42
C GLY A 87 10.80 1.82 12.56
N PHE A 88 10.23 2.94 12.10
CA PHE A 88 8.77 3.09 12.01
C PHE A 88 8.23 2.03 11.06
N VAL A 89 7.05 1.51 11.38
CA VAL A 89 6.39 0.55 10.52
C VAL A 89 5.20 1.23 9.83
N ASP A 90 5.13 1.06 8.52
CA ASP A 90 4.01 1.51 7.71
C ASP A 90 3.29 0.27 7.18
N ASP A 91 1.96 0.33 7.18
CA ASP A 91 1.13 -0.77 6.70
C ASP A 91 0.70 -0.47 5.27
N VAL A 92 1.08 -1.36 4.35
CA VAL A 92 0.82 -1.16 2.92
C VAL A 92 -0.04 -2.32 2.42
N GLU A 93 -1.15 -1.99 1.78
CA GLU A 93 -2.08 -2.97 1.25
C GLU A 93 -2.25 -2.78 -0.24
N PHE A 94 -2.34 -3.90 -0.95
CA PHE A 94 -2.64 -3.92 -2.39
C PHE A 94 -3.81 -4.88 -2.61
N ALA A 95 -4.71 -4.50 -3.52
CA ALA A 95 -5.85 -5.36 -3.87
C ALA A 95 -6.07 -5.33 -5.38
N LEU A 96 -6.19 -6.51 -5.96
CA LEU A 96 -6.47 -6.65 -7.39
C LEU A 96 -7.92 -6.27 -7.66
N ASP A 97 -8.12 -5.32 -8.57
CA ASP A 97 -9.44 -4.85 -8.96
C ASP A 97 -9.61 -5.05 -10.46
N GLU A 98 -10.19 -6.18 -10.83
CA GLU A 98 -10.36 -6.54 -12.24
C GLU A 98 -11.42 -5.68 -12.92
N LYS A 99 -12.35 -5.11 -12.17
CA LYS A 99 -13.39 -4.25 -12.74
C LYS A 99 -12.82 -2.98 -13.37
N THR A 100 -11.75 -2.46 -12.78
CA THR A 100 -11.11 -1.23 -13.26
C THR A 100 -9.76 -1.49 -13.92
N SER A 101 -9.34 -2.75 -14.04
CA SER A 101 -8.02 -3.13 -14.54
C SER A 101 -6.91 -2.39 -13.81
N ALA A 102 -6.96 -2.44 -12.49
CA ALA A 102 -6.01 -1.73 -11.65
C ALA A 102 -5.75 -2.51 -10.37
N ILE A 103 -4.62 -2.19 -9.73
CA ILE A 103 -4.32 -2.67 -8.40
C ILE A 103 -4.54 -1.49 -7.47
N GLN A 104 -5.51 -1.62 -6.57
CA GLN A 104 -5.79 -0.61 -5.56
C GLN A 104 -4.70 -0.64 -4.49
N VAL A 105 -4.43 0.49 -3.87
CA VAL A 105 -3.33 0.61 -2.92
C VAL A 105 -3.68 1.53 -1.77
N ARG A 106 -3.21 1.16 -0.57
CA ARG A 106 -3.28 2.00 0.62
C ARG A 106 -1.96 1.88 1.37
N SER A 107 -1.40 3.00 1.80
CA SER A 107 -0.15 3.03 2.57
C SER A 107 -0.31 4.01 3.72
N ALA A 108 -0.10 3.53 4.94
CA ALA A 108 -0.38 4.30 6.15
C ALA A 108 0.67 4.07 7.23
N SER A 109 1.05 5.15 7.90
CA SER A 109 1.94 5.08 9.04
C SER A 109 1.16 4.67 10.29
N ARG A 110 1.73 3.81 11.12
CA ARG A 110 1.12 3.41 12.39
C ARG A 110 1.18 4.52 13.43
N LEU A 111 2.30 5.22 13.47
CA LEU A 111 2.58 6.22 14.48
C LEU A 111 2.76 7.59 13.86
N GLY A 112 2.54 8.62 14.67
CA GLY A 112 2.76 10.00 14.25
C GLY A 112 1.57 10.60 13.53
N VAL A 113 1.60 11.92 13.41
CA VAL A 113 0.55 12.68 12.73
C VAL A 113 0.96 12.98 11.30
N ARG A 114 2.25 13.22 11.07
CA ARG A 114 2.79 13.53 9.74
C ARG A 114 3.81 12.47 9.34
N ASP A 115 3.87 12.17 8.05
CA ASP A 115 4.84 11.24 7.51
C ASP A 115 5.81 11.91 6.53
N PHE A 116 5.74 13.23 6.35
CA PHE A 116 6.57 13.99 5.41
C PHE A 116 6.48 13.42 3.98
N ASN A 117 5.29 12.97 3.57
CA ASN A 117 5.01 12.36 2.27
C ASN A 117 5.67 10.99 2.05
N VAL A 118 6.15 10.33 3.08
CA VAL A 118 6.80 9.02 2.94
C VAL A 118 5.88 8.00 2.29
N ASN A 119 4.61 7.95 2.71
CA ASN A 119 3.67 6.99 2.13
C ASN A 119 3.37 7.29 0.66
N ARG A 120 3.15 8.56 0.31
CA ARG A 120 2.89 8.93 -1.08
C ARG A 120 4.10 8.64 -1.96
N GLU A 121 5.28 9.00 -1.52
CA GLU A 121 6.52 8.74 -2.27
C GLU A 121 6.77 7.25 -2.44
N ARG A 122 6.45 6.45 -1.41
CA ARG A 122 6.56 4.98 -1.51
C ARG A 122 5.70 4.45 -2.64
N VAL A 123 4.42 4.84 -2.68
CA VAL A 123 3.51 4.38 -3.71
C VAL A 123 3.97 4.82 -5.10
N GLU A 124 4.47 6.06 -5.23
CA GLU A 124 4.95 6.54 -6.53
C GLU A 124 6.20 5.79 -6.99
N ARG A 125 7.10 5.42 -6.09
CA ARG A 125 8.26 4.58 -6.46
C ARG A 125 7.81 3.19 -6.91
N ILE A 126 6.84 2.61 -6.21
CA ILE A 126 6.29 1.31 -6.60
C ILE A 126 5.58 1.42 -7.94
N ARG A 127 4.83 2.50 -8.18
CA ARG A 127 4.15 2.75 -9.45
C ARG A 127 5.16 2.78 -10.61
N SER A 128 6.23 3.53 -10.45
CA SER A 128 7.26 3.66 -11.50
C SER A 128 7.93 2.32 -11.78
N ALA A 129 8.28 1.57 -10.74
CA ALA A 129 8.89 0.26 -10.91
C ALA A 129 7.93 -0.75 -11.55
N PHE A 130 6.66 -0.70 -11.18
CA PHE A 130 5.63 -1.58 -11.74
C PHE A 130 5.41 -1.29 -13.21
N ALA A 131 5.38 -0.02 -13.60
CA ALA A 131 5.21 0.38 -14.99
C ALA A 131 6.42 -0.02 -15.85
N ALA A 132 7.61 -0.04 -15.27
CA ALA A 132 8.85 -0.36 -15.99
C ALA A 132 9.12 -1.86 -16.10
N ALA A 133 8.45 -2.66 -15.27
CA ALA A 133 8.71 -4.09 -15.21
C ALA A 133 8.11 -4.87 -16.39
#